data_996df6761ec1e742228f3bf410449d45
#
_entry.id   996df6761ec1e742228f3bf410449d45
#
_cell.length_a   1.000
_cell.length_b   1.000
_cell.length_c   1.000
_cell.angle_alpha   90.00
_cell.angle_beta   90.00
_cell.angle_gamma   90.00
#
_symmetry.space_group_name_H-M   'P 1'
#
loop_
_entity.id
_entity.type
_entity.pdbx_description
1 polymer ?
#
loop_
_entity_poly.entity_id
_entity_poly.type
_entity_poly.pdbx_seq_one_letter_code
_entity_poly.pdbx_strand_id
1 'polypeptide(L)'
;MTEEKIHNDRSGSWWALSPLFVFLCLYLVTSILVNDFYKVPITVAFLVSSCYAIAITRGLTLDQRIYQFSVGAANKNILLMIWIFILAGAFAQSAKQMGAIDATVNLTLHILPDNLLLAGIFIAACFISLSIGTSVGTIVALTPVAVGLAEKTEIALPFMVAVVVGGSFFGDNLSFISDTTIASTKTQECVMRDKFRVNSLIVVPAAIIVLGIYVFQGLSITAPTQVQTIEWIKVIPYIIVLGTAVAGMNVMLVLIIGILTSGIIGITTGSIDVFDWFGAMGTGITGMGELIIITLLAGGMLETIHYNGGIDFIIRKLTLHVNGKRGAELSIAALVSIANLCTANNTIAIITTGPIAKDIAQKFHLDRRKTASILDTFSCLIQGIIPYGAQMLIAAGLANISPISIIGNLYYPFTMGACALLAILFRYPKRYS
;
A
#
# COMPACT_ATOMS: atom_id res chain seq x y z
N MET A 1 -32.73 10.68 -12.61
CA MET A 1 -32.44 9.80 -13.74
C MET A 1 -31.77 8.57 -13.20
N THR A 2 -32.48 7.48 -13.22
CA THR A 2 -32.09 6.16 -12.69
C THR A 2 -30.85 5.65 -13.43
N GLU A 3 -29.80 5.32 -12.67
CA GLU A 3 -28.64 4.57 -13.16
C GLU A 3 -29.11 3.17 -13.58
N GLU A 4 -29.52 3.01 -14.81
CA GLU A 4 -29.60 1.70 -15.44
C GLU A 4 -28.18 1.16 -15.54
N LYS A 5 -27.88 0.17 -14.69
CA LYS A 5 -26.73 -0.74 -14.84
C LYS A 5 -26.85 -1.38 -16.23
N ILE A 6 -26.16 -0.82 -17.20
CA ILE A 6 -25.85 -1.52 -18.44
C ILE A 6 -24.83 -2.60 -18.08
N HIS A 7 -25.29 -3.68 -17.49
CA HIS A 7 -24.58 -4.93 -17.42
C HIS A 7 -24.57 -5.49 -18.86
N ASN A 8 -23.66 -4.97 -19.64
CA ASN A 8 -23.42 -5.51 -20.98
C ASN A 8 -22.68 -6.83 -20.76
N ASP A 9 -23.34 -7.93 -21.13
CA ASP A 9 -22.83 -9.30 -21.14
C ASP A 9 -21.72 -9.45 -22.22
N ARG A 10 -20.68 -8.60 -22.11
CA ARG A 10 -19.51 -8.67 -22.96
C ARG A 10 -18.66 -9.83 -22.49
N SER A 11 -18.63 -10.89 -23.29
CA SER A 11 -17.66 -11.97 -23.12
C SER A 11 -16.25 -11.35 -23.06
N GLY A 12 -15.75 -11.06 -21.84
CA GLY A 12 -14.45 -10.46 -21.61
C GLY A 12 -13.38 -11.22 -22.39
N SER A 13 -12.44 -10.49 -22.94
CA SER A 13 -11.37 -11.01 -23.79
C SER A 13 -10.01 -10.71 -23.17
N TRP A 14 -9.02 -11.53 -23.44
CA TRP A 14 -7.62 -11.29 -23.15
C TRP A 14 -7.15 -9.89 -23.56
N TRP A 15 -7.65 -9.38 -24.68
CA TRP A 15 -7.33 -8.02 -25.17
C TRP A 15 -7.71 -6.90 -24.19
N ALA A 16 -8.68 -7.11 -23.33
CA ALA A 16 -9.07 -6.13 -22.32
C ALA A 16 -7.97 -5.90 -21.27
N LEU A 17 -7.07 -6.86 -21.06
CA LEU A 17 -5.94 -6.77 -20.13
C LEU A 17 -4.67 -6.20 -20.79
N SER A 18 -4.67 -6.06 -22.13
CA SER A 18 -3.47 -5.62 -22.86
C SER A 18 -2.92 -4.25 -22.42
N PRO A 19 -3.70 -3.26 -21.94
CA PRO A 19 -3.14 -2.01 -21.41
C PRO A 19 -2.19 -2.23 -20.23
N LEU A 20 -2.50 -3.18 -19.35
CA LEU A 20 -1.62 -3.53 -18.24
C LEU A 20 -0.31 -4.15 -18.73
N PHE A 21 -0.38 -5.00 -19.77
CA PHE A 21 0.83 -5.55 -20.40
C PHE A 21 1.67 -4.48 -21.09
N VAL A 22 1.03 -3.52 -21.78
CA VAL A 22 1.72 -2.38 -22.39
C VAL A 22 2.45 -1.58 -21.31
N PHE A 23 1.80 -1.29 -20.20
CA PHE A 23 2.43 -0.62 -19.07
C PHE A 23 3.65 -1.40 -18.55
N LEU A 24 3.48 -2.69 -18.24
CA LEU A 24 4.55 -3.54 -17.72
C LEU A 24 5.72 -3.66 -18.71
N CYS A 25 5.43 -3.83 -20.01
CA CYS A 25 6.45 -3.91 -21.03
C CYS A 25 7.20 -2.57 -21.18
N LEU A 26 6.51 -1.46 -21.28
CA LEU A 26 7.13 -0.14 -21.39
C LEU A 26 7.99 0.21 -20.18
N TYR A 27 7.52 -0.11 -18.97
CA TYR A 27 8.22 0.29 -17.77
C TYR A 27 9.29 -0.73 -17.35
N LEU A 28 8.93 -2.01 -17.17
CA LEU A 28 9.86 -3.01 -16.68
C LEU A 28 10.87 -3.47 -17.73
N VAL A 29 10.40 -3.81 -18.95
CA VAL A 29 11.30 -4.34 -19.99
C VAL A 29 12.31 -3.27 -20.42
N THR A 30 11.86 -2.03 -20.62
CA THR A 30 12.78 -0.93 -20.99
C THR A 30 13.76 -0.63 -19.86
N SER A 31 13.29 -0.60 -18.60
CA SER A 31 14.16 -0.35 -17.45
C SER A 31 15.24 -1.42 -17.27
N ILE A 32 14.89 -2.69 -17.48
CA ILE A 32 15.83 -3.82 -17.41
C ILE A 32 16.84 -3.76 -18.58
N LEU A 33 16.37 -3.49 -19.81
CA LEU A 33 17.25 -3.43 -20.99
C LEU A 33 18.26 -2.29 -20.91
N VAL A 34 17.86 -1.17 -20.33
CA VAL A 34 18.74 0.02 -20.18
C VAL A 34 19.50 -0.01 -18.86
N ASN A 35 19.16 -0.93 -17.95
CA ASN A 35 19.67 -1.03 -16.57
C ASN A 35 19.52 0.29 -15.78
N ASP A 36 18.41 1.01 -16.05
CA ASP A 36 18.10 2.29 -15.42
C ASP A 36 16.58 2.46 -15.33
N PHE A 37 16.04 2.40 -14.10
CA PHE A 37 14.61 2.54 -13.80
C PHE A 37 14.10 3.99 -13.88
N TYR A 38 14.98 4.96 -14.02
CA TYR A 38 14.63 6.38 -14.16
C TYR A 38 14.58 6.86 -15.61
N LYS A 39 15.08 6.06 -16.56
CA LYS A 39 15.17 6.43 -17.98
C LYS A 39 13.79 6.58 -18.64
N VAL A 40 12.83 5.79 -18.24
CA VAL A 40 11.41 5.94 -18.66
C VAL A 40 10.61 6.35 -17.45
N PRO A 41 10.18 7.62 -17.33
CA PRO A 41 9.32 8.05 -16.25
C PRO A 41 8.05 7.19 -16.17
N ILE A 42 7.70 6.72 -14.99
CA ILE A 42 6.50 5.88 -14.78
C ILE A 42 5.21 6.59 -15.23
N THR A 43 5.16 7.91 -15.12
CA THR A 43 4.07 8.75 -15.63
C THR A 43 3.89 8.61 -17.14
N VAL A 44 4.99 8.55 -17.91
CA VAL A 44 4.95 8.37 -19.36
C VAL A 44 4.46 6.97 -19.73
N ALA A 45 4.91 5.94 -19.00
CA ALA A 45 4.45 4.56 -19.21
C ALA A 45 2.93 4.46 -18.95
N PHE A 46 2.42 5.10 -17.88
CA PHE A 46 0.98 5.17 -17.61
C PHE A 46 0.22 5.98 -18.67
N LEU A 47 0.75 7.11 -19.14
CA LEU A 47 0.12 7.92 -20.17
C LEU A 47 -0.07 7.12 -21.46
N VAL A 48 1.00 6.49 -21.96
CA VAL A 48 0.96 5.67 -23.19
C VAL A 48 -0.02 4.52 -23.06
N SER A 49 0.01 3.82 -21.90
CA SER A 49 -0.89 2.69 -21.64
C SER A 49 -2.36 3.14 -21.50
N SER A 50 -2.60 4.33 -20.94
CA SER A 50 -3.92 4.95 -20.85
C SER A 50 -4.47 5.34 -22.21
N CYS A 51 -3.65 5.97 -23.06
CA CYS A 51 -4.01 6.28 -24.45
C CYS A 51 -4.34 5.00 -25.24
N TYR A 52 -3.52 3.96 -25.05
CA TYR A 52 -3.77 2.65 -25.65
C TYR A 52 -5.08 2.03 -25.15
N ALA A 53 -5.36 2.08 -23.84
CA ALA A 53 -6.61 1.59 -23.25
C ALA A 53 -7.84 2.27 -23.87
N ILE A 54 -7.81 3.60 -24.01
CA ILE A 54 -8.87 4.38 -24.67
C ILE A 54 -9.02 3.95 -26.14
N ALA A 55 -7.90 3.79 -26.87
CA ALA A 55 -7.90 3.44 -28.29
C ALA A 55 -8.53 2.07 -28.57
N ILE A 56 -8.20 1.04 -27.77
CA ILE A 56 -8.71 -0.33 -27.96
C ILE A 56 -10.15 -0.54 -27.51
N THR A 57 -10.73 0.39 -26.77
CA THR A 57 -12.10 0.28 -26.26
C THR A 57 -13.10 0.32 -27.42
N ARG A 58 -13.93 -0.72 -27.55
CA ARG A 58 -14.86 -0.89 -28.67
C ARG A 58 -16.29 -0.51 -28.28
N GLY A 59 -17.10 -0.15 -29.30
CA GLY A 59 -18.54 0.09 -29.14
C GLY A 59 -18.90 1.43 -28.49
N LEU A 60 -17.93 2.34 -28.36
CA LEU A 60 -18.11 3.70 -27.88
C LEU A 60 -17.47 4.71 -28.82
N THR A 61 -18.04 5.92 -28.88
CA THR A 61 -17.39 7.07 -29.51
C THR A 61 -16.16 7.50 -28.71
N LEU A 62 -15.27 8.30 -29.30
CA LEU A 62 -14.07 8.77 -28.59
C LEU A 62 -14.44 9.52 -27.30
N ASP A 63 -15.44 10.40 -27.35
CA ASP A 63 -15.90 11.16 -26.18
C ASP A 63 -16.41 10.26 -25.07
N GLN A 64 -17.16 9.21 -25.42
CA GLN A 64 -17.65 8.22 -24.44
C GLN A 64 -16.50 7.39 -23.83
N ARG A 65 -15.45 7.06 -24.59
CA ARG A 65 -14.26 6.35 -24.07
C ARG A 65 -13.49 7.24 -23.09
N ILE A 66 -13.30 8.52 -23.42
CA ILE A 66 -12.68 9.51 -22.54
C ILE A 66 -13.52 9.70 -21.28
N TYR A 67 -14.84 9.76 -21.43
CA TYR A 67 -15.75 9.83 -20.27
C TYR A 67 -15.59 8.62 -19.35
N GLN A 68 -15.58 7.39 -19.90
CA GLN A 68 -15.42 6.17 -19.12
C GLN A 68 -14.07 6.14 -18.40
N PHE A 69 -12.99 6.56 -19.07
CA PHE A 69 -11.68 6.73 -18.42
C PHE A 69 -11.75 7.74 -17.28
N SER A 70 -12.42 8.88 -17.50
CA SER A 70 -12.58 9.93 -16.49
C SER A 70 -13.38 9.47 -15.26
N VAL A 71 -14.38 8.60 -15.44
CA VAL A 71 -15.13 7.97 -14.34
C VAL A 71 -14.19 7.19 -13.42
N GLY A 72 -13.25 6.43 -13.99
CA GLY A 72 -12.23 5.72 -13.21
C GLY A 72 -11.29 6.67 -12.48
N ALA A 73 -10.77 7.68 -13.18
CA ALA A 73 -9.90 8.69 -12.59
C ALA A 73 -10.58 9.49 -11.46
N ALA A 74 -11.88 9.72 -11.57
CA ALA A 74 -12.70 10.41 -10.57
C ALA A 74 -13.30 9.48 -9.50
N ASN A 75 -12.88 8.22 -9.44
CA ASN A 75 -13.36 7.28 -8.42
C ASN A 75 -13.10 7.81 -7.01
N LYS A 76 -14.05 7.62 -6.10
CA LYS A 76 -13.98 8.11 -4.71
C LYS A 76 -12.67 7.71 -4.01
N ASN A 77 -12.19 6.50 -4.23
CA ASN A 77 -10.96 6.03 -3.61
C ASN A 77 -9.72 6.71 -4.20
N ILE A 78 -9.71 6.96 -5.51
CA ILE A 78 -8.67 7.73 -6.19
C ILE A 78 -8.59 9.15 -5.63
N LEU A 79 -9.74 9.82 -5.54
CA LEU A 79 -9.80 11.18 -4.97
C LEU A 79 -9.37 11.23 -3.50
N LEU A 80 -9.75 10.22 -2.70
CA LEU A 80 -9.29 10.11 -1.32
C LEU A 80 -7.76 9.98 -1.24
N MET A 81 -7.15 9.18 -2.11
CA MET A 81 -5.69 9.05 -2.19
C MET A 81 -5.01 10.37 -2.54
N ILE A 82 -5.57 11.13 -3.49
CA ILE A 82 -5.05 12.45 -3.86
C ILE A 82 -5.08 13.41 -2.65
N TRP A 83 -6.16 13.43 -1.89
CA TRP A 83 -6.24 14.23 -0.66
C TRP A 83 -5.16 13.82 0.36
N ILE A 84 -4.92 12.52 0.52
CA ILE A 84 -3.87 12.02 1.41
C ILE A 84 -2.49 12.45 0.90
N PHE A 85 -2.20 12.37 -0.40
CA PHE A 85 -0.93 12.84 -0.97
C PHE A 85 -0.69 14.33 -0.69
N ILE A 86 -1.69 15.17 -0.96
CA ILE A 86 -1.62 16.62 -0.72
C ILE A 86 -1.30 16.91 0.75
N LEU A 87 -2.07 16.33 1.67
CA LEU A 87 -1.90 16.57 3.11
C LEU A 87 -0.61 15.95 3.65
N ALA A 88 -0.20 14.78 3.17
CA ALA A 88 1.03 14.12 3.58
C ALA A 88 2.27 14.89 3.14
N GLY A 89 2.28 15.41 1.91
CA GLY A 89 3.34 16.26 1.40
C GLY A 89 3.46 17.56 2.22
N ALA A 90 2.33 18.24 2.46
CA ALA A 90 2.28 19.44 3.27
C ALA A 90 2.78 19.20 4.70
N PHE A 91 2.36 18.10 5.36
CA PHE A 91 2.82 17.73 6.70
C PHE A 91 4.33 17.43 6.72
N ALA A 92 4.81 16.57 5.80
CA ALA A 92 6.21 16.15 5.78
C ALA A 92 7.16 17.35 5.62
N GLN A 93 6.85 18.28 4.71
CA GLN A 93 7.70 19.48 4.52
C GLN A 93 7.56 20.48 5.67
N SER A 94 6.37 20.67 6.24
CA SER A 94 6.19 21.48 7.44
C SER A 94 6.99 20.93 8.62
N ALA A 95 6.92 19.62 8.86
CA ALA A 95 7.68 18.95 9.92
C ALA A 95 9.20 19.00 9.68
N LYS A 96 9.63 18.85 8.41
CA LYS A 96 11.05 18.97 8.03
C LYS A 96 11.58 20.36 8.28
N GLN A 97 10.88 21.39 7.78
CA GLN A 97 11.33 22.78 7.86
C GLN A 97 11.45 23.29 9.30
N MET A 98 10.54 22.87 10.19
CA MET A 98 10.62 23.24 11.62
C MET A 98 11.62 22.39 12.43
N GLY A 99 12.21 21.33 11.85
CA GLY A 99 13.16 20.43 12.51
C GLY A 99 12.53 19.29 13.32
N ALA A 100 11.23 18.99 13.13
CA ALA A 100 10.56 17.90 13.85
C ALA A 100 11.08 16.51 13.45
N ILE A 101 11.45 16.34 12.18
CA ILE A 101 12.05 15.08 11.69
C ILE A 101 13.38 14.84 12.40
N ASP A 102 14.28 15.82 12.40
CA ASP A 102 15.59 15.71 13.04
C ASP A 102 15.50 15.43 14.54
N ALA A 103 14.59 16.13 15.23
CA ALA A 103 14.36 15.92 16.66
C ALA A 103 13.82 14.51 16.95
N THR A 104 12.91 14.00 16.11
CA THR A 104 12.35 12.64 16.25
C THR A 104 13.38 11.56 15.92
N VAL A 105 14.21 11.79 14.91
CA VAL A 105 15.33 10.89 14.56
C VAL A 105 16.35 10.84 15.70
N ASN A 106 16.75 11.98 16.26
CA ASN A 106 17.67 12.03 17.40
C ASN A 106 17.09 11.28 18.61
N LEU A 107 15.81 11.46 18.92
CA LEU A 107 15.13 10.73 19.97
C LEU A 107 15.15 9.22 19.70
N THR A 108 14.87 8.79 18.46
CA THR A 108 14.86 7.37 18.08
C THR A 108 16.25 6.76 18.24
N LEU A 109 17.31 7.43 17.77
CA LEU A 109 18.69 6.98 17.91
C LEU A 109 19.18 6.99 19.37
N HIS A 110 18.58 7.81 20.24
CA HIS A 110 18.89 7.81 21.66
C HIS A 110 18.24 6.65 22.44
N ILE A 111 17.02 6.24 22.02
CA ILE A 111 16.24 5.21 22.71
C ILE A 111 16.60 3.81 22.19
N LEU A 112 16.79 3.64 20.87
CA LEU A 112 17.04 2.35 20.25
C LEU A 112 18.54 2.09 20.11
N PRO A 113 19.05 0.96 20.60
CA PRO A 113 20.39 0.53 20.27
C PRO A 113 20.55 0.36 18.75
N ASP A 114 21.74 0.64 18.23
CA ASP A 114 22.03 0.63 16.79
C ASP A 114 21.63 -0.69 16.11
N ASN A 115 21.99 -1.79 16.75
CA ASN A 115 21.72 -3.14 16.26
C ASN A 115 20.22 -3.52 16.27
N LEU A 116 19.37 -2.76 16.96
CA LEU A 116 17.91 -2.99 17.02
C LEU A 116 17.12 -1.94 16.23
N LEU A 117 17.77 -1.02 15.53
CA LEU A 117 17.10 0.09 14.85
C LEU A 117 16.09 -0.40 13.80
N LEU A 118 16.50 -1.31 12.90
CA LEU A 118 15.60 -1.87 11.88
C LEU A 118 14.44 -2.63 12.50
N ALA A 119 14.74 -3.48 13.49
CA ALA A 119 13.75 -4.26 14.21
C ALA A 119 12.76 -3.36 14.96
N GLY A 120 13.24 -2.29 15.60
CA GLY A 120 12.43 -1.31 16.32
C GLY A 120 11.48 -0.56 15.40
N ILE A 121 11.94 -0.07 14.25
CA ILE A 121 11.12 0.59 13.25
C ILE A 121 10.06 -0.37 12.68
N PHE A 122 10.43 -1.62 12.39
CA PHE A 122 9.48 -2.63 11.94
C PHE A 122 8.39 -2.90 12.98
N ILE A 123 8.76 -3.10 14.25
CA ILE A 123 7.79 -3.30 15.34
C ILE A 123 6.89 -2.08 15.52
N ALA A 124 7.46 -0.88 15.48
CA ALA A 124 6.69 0.37 15.56
C ALA A 124 5.66 0.46 14.42
N ALA A 125 6.08 0.18 13.19
CA ALA A 125 5.19 0.15 12.03
C ALA A 125 4.09 -0.91 12.17
N CYS A 126 4.42 -2.13 12.64
CA CYS A 126 3.44 -3.18 12.92
C CYS A 126 2.41 -2.75 13.97
N PHE A 127 2.88 -2.17 15.09
CA PHE A 127 2.02 -1.75 16.19
C PHE A 127 1.09 -0.60 15.79
N ILE A 128 1.63 0.41 15.13
CA ILE A 128 0.85 1.58 14.67
C ILE A 128 -0.19 1.13 13.66
N SER A 129 0.19 0.33 12.66
CA SER A 129 -0.73 -0.17 11.64
C SER A 129 -1.83 -1.05 12.22
N LEU A 130 -1.49 -1.92 13.19
CA LEU A 130 -2.47 -2.73 13.91
C LEU A 130 -3.50 -1.86 14.66
N SER A 131 -3.04 -0.78 15.27
CA SER A 131 -3.84 0.15 16.07
C SER A 131 -4.72 1.06 15.23
N ILE A 132 -4.19 1.59 14.12
CA ILE A 132 -4.92 2.48 13.19
C ILE A 132 -5.86 1.68 12.29
N GLY A 133 -5.48 0.44 11.96
CA GLY A 133 -6.19 -0.40 10.98
C GLY A 133 -5.93 -0.03 9.51
N THR A 134 -4.88 0.75 9.23
CA THR A 134 -4.52 1.12 7.86
C THR A 134 -3.01 1.24 7.66
N SER A 135 -2.51 0.57 6.62
CA SER A 135 -1.12 0.69 6.18
C SER A 135 -0.78 2.10 5.69
N VAL A 136 -1.72 2.76 5.01
CA VAL A 136 -1.53 4.12 4.48
C VAL A 136 -1.19 5.11 5.58
N GLY A 137 -1.97 5.15 6.67
CA GLY A 137 -1.73 6.06 7.79
C GLY A 137 -0.37 5.83 8.45
N THR A 138 0.03 4.58 8.59
CA THR A 138 1.34 4.20 9.16
C THR A 138 2.50 4.64 8.27
N ILE A 139 2.40 4.44 6.96
CA ILE A 139 3.42 4.85 5.99
C ILE A 139 3.60 6.37 6.01
N VAL A 140 2.49 7.12 5.98
CA VAL A 140 2.53 8.58 6.03
C VAL A 140 3.22 9.09 7.31
N ALA A 141 2.92 8.47 8.44
CA ALA A 141 3.47 8.90 9.73
C ALA A 141 4.96 8.55 9.89
N LEU A 142 5.39 7.37 9.44
CA LEU A 142 6.74 6.86 9.73
C LEU A 142 7.74 7.07 8.60
N THR A 143 7.33 7.21 7.34
CA THR A 143 8.28 7.34 6.22
C THR A 143 9.21 8.55 6.38
N PRO A 144 8.76 9.77 6.77
CA PRO A 144 9.67 10.88 6.95
C PRO A 144 10.72 10.64 8.03
N VAL A 145 10.36 9.95 9.12
CA VAL A 145 11.29 9.54 10.18
C VAL A 145 12.30 8.51 9.65
N ALA A 146 11.83 7.53 8.86
CA ALA A 146 12.68 6.53 8.22
C ALA A 146 13.70 7.17 7.26
N VAL A 147 13.29 8.20 6.50
CA VAL A 147 14.18 8.99 5.63
C VAL A 147 15.28 9.65 6.46
N GLY A 148 14.92 10.37 7.53
CA GLY A 148 15.89 11.03 8.39
C GLY A 148 16.83 10.04 9.12
N LEU A 149 16.33 8.84 9.50
CA LEU A 149 17.17 7.78 10.05
C LEU A 149 18.16 7.24 9.01
N ALA A 150 17.71 7.00 7.76
CA ALA A 150 18.58 6.55 6.69
C ALA A 150 19.72 7.55 6.42
N GLU A 151 19.42 8.84 6.41
CA GLU A 151 20.41 9.91 6.23
C GLU A 151 21.49 9.93 7.35
N LYS A 152 21.11 9.58 8.58
CA LYS A 152 22.02 9.59 9.75
C LYS A 152 22.77 8.29 10.01
N THR A 153 22.27 7.17 9.49
CA THR A 153 22.83 5.84 9.80
C THR A 153 23.49 5.14 8.62
N GLU A 154 23.65 5.82 7.50
CA GLU A 154 24.20 5.30 6.24
C GLU A 154 23.45 4.04 5.71
N ILE A 155 22.27 3.73 6.27
CA ILE A 155 21.41 2.67 5.77
C ILE A 155 20.82 3.11 4.43
N ALA A 156 20.81 2.22 3.44
CA ALA A 156 20.22 2.51 2.15
C ALA A 156 18.75 2.95 2.30
N LEU A 157 18.43 4.16 1.80
CA LEU A 157 17.12 4.77 1.93
C LEU A 157 15.97 3.87 1.46
N PRO A 158 16.05 3.18 0.27
CA PRO A 158 15.00 2.26 -0.15
C PRO A 158 14.77 1.11 0.83
N PHE A 159 15.82 0.63 1.49
CA PHE A 159 15.73 -0.44 2.47
C PHE A 159 15.02 0.03 3.75
N MET A 160 15.41 1.18 4.30
CA MET A 160 14.75 1.74 5.49
C MET A 160 13.26 2.01 5.26
N VAL A 161 12.90 2.54 4.08
CA VAL A 161 11.51 2.76 3.68
C VAL A 161 10.76 1.41 3.54
N ALA A 162 11.41 0.39 2.98
CA ALA A 162 10.83 -0.95 2.86
C ALA A 162 10.53 -1.60 4.22
N VAL A 163 11.31 -1.31 5.27
CA VAL A 163 11.03 -1.74 6.64
C VAL A 163 9.69 -1.17 7.13
N VAL A 164 9.45 0.13 6.90
CA VAL A 164 8.18 0.80 7.27
C VAL A 164 7.02 0.23 6.47
N VAL A 165 7.16 0.12 5.16
CA VAL A 165 6.12 -0.44 4.27
C VAL A 165 5.80 -1.88 4.69
N GLY A 166 6.81 -2.70 4.92
CA GLY A 166 6.63 -4.08 5.38
C GLY A 166 5.84 -4.16 6.68
N GLY A 167 6.24 -3.41 7.70
CA GLY A 167 5.55 -3.37 9.00
C GLY A 167 4.11 -2.85 8.89
N SER A 168 3.86 -1.90 7.99
CA SER A 168 2.51 -1.34 7.80
C SER A 168 1.49 -2.38 7.31
N PHE A 169 1.88 -3.31 6.46
CA PHE A 169 0.99 -4.38 5.97
C PHE A 169 0.66 -5.44 7.02
N PHE A 170 1.45 -5.57 8.09
CA PHE A 170 1.10 -6.43 9.22
C PHE A 170 -0.24 -6.04 9.84
N GLY A 171 -0.50 -4.75 10.00
CA GLY A 171 -1.77 -4.25 10.52
C GLY A 171 -2.94 -4.50 9.58
N ASP A 172 -2.79 -4.31 8.28
CA ASP A 172 -3.85 -4.62 7.30
C ASP A 172 -4.32 -6.07 7.44
N ASN A 173 -3.40 -7.00 7.70
CA ASN A 173 -3.71 -8.42 7.88
C ASN A 173 -4.36 -8.79 9.23
N LEU A 174 -3.97 -8.12 10.32
CA LEU A 174 -4.34 -8.55 11.68
C LEU A 174 -5.22 -7.55 12.45
N SER A 175 -5.38 -6.32 11.98
CA SER A 175 -6.26 -5.36 12.65
C SER A 175 -7.73 -5.75 12.52
N PHE A 176 -8.47 -5.62 13.61
CA PHE A 176 -9.93 -5.81 13.62
C PHE A 176 -10.69 -4.70 12.89
N ILE A 177 -10.07 -3.53 12.74
CA ILE A 177 -10.68 -2.34 12.14
C ILE A 177 -10.17 -2.08 10.71
N SER A 178 -9.29 -2.94 10.18
CA SER A 178 -8.80 -2.83 8.81
C SER A 178 -9.92 -3.08 7.79
N ASP A 179 -9.96 -2.25 6.74
CA ASP A 179 -10.92 -2.37 5.65
C ASP A 179 -10.83 -3.75 4.95
N THR A 180 -9.63 -4.31 4.82
CA THR A 180 -9.41 -5.64 4.22
C THR A 180 -9.98 -6.75 5.10
N THR A 181 -9.79 -6.66 6.42
CA THR A 181 -10.39 -7.59 7.39
C THR A 181 -11.91 -7.51 7.37
N ILE A 182 -12.47 -6.30 7.35
CA ILE A 182 -13.92 -6.10 7.29
C ILE A 182 -14.48 -6.64 5.97
N ALA A 183 -13.86 -6.34 4.84
CA ALA A 183 -14.30 -6.79 3.52
C ALA A 183 -14.24 -8.33 3.40
N SER A 184 -13.10 -8.94 3.78
CA SER A 184 -12.91 -10.39 3.67
C SER A 184 -13.88 -11.17 4.58
N THR A 185 -14.10 -10.70 5.81
CA THR A 185 -15.02 -11.38 6.73
C THR A 185 -16.48 -11.21 6.34
N LYS A 186 -16.89 -10.01 5.87
CA LYS A 186 -18.26 -9.76 5.42
C LYS A 186 -18.60 -10.57 4.17
N THR A 187 -17.70 -10.62 3.18
CA THR A 187 -17.93 -11.39 1.95
C THR A 187 -18.01 -12.89 2.19
N GLN A 188 -17.29 -13.41 3.18
CA GLN A 188 -17.31 -14.82 3.56
C GLN A 188 -18.30 -15.14 4.68
N GLU A 189 -19.03 -14.16 5.21
CA GLU A 189 -20.00 -14.32 6.31
C GLU A 189 -19.39 -15.03 7.52
N CYS A 190 -18.18 -14.63 7.90
CA CYS A 190 -17.50 -15.17 9.08
C CYS A 190 -17.18 -14.07 10.11
N VAL A 191 -16.94 -14.47 11.35
CA VAL A 191 -16.63 -13.53 12.44
C VAL A 191 -15.18 -13.08 12.34
N MET A 192 -14.91 -11.77 12.52
CA MET A 192 -13.56 -11.19 12.46
C MET A 192 -12.58 -11.89 13.42
N ARG A 193 -13.03 -12.22 14.65
CA ARG A 193 -12.22 -12.94 15.63
C ARG A 193 -11.71 -14.29 15.11
N ASP A 194 -12.55 -15.00 14.37
CA ASP A 194 -12.19 -16.31 13.84
C ASP A 194 -11.23 -16.21 12.66
N LYS A 195 -11.43 -15.21 11.77
CA LYS A 195 -10.47 -14.89 10.71
C LYS A 195 -9.13 -14.48 11.32
N PHE A 196 -9.12 -13.64 12.36
CA PHE A 196 -7.91 -13.23 13.07
C PHE A 196 -7.12 -14.46 13.58
N ARG A 197 -7.79 -15.45 14.18
CA ARG A 197 -7.15 -16.68 14.66
C ARG A 197 -6.49 -17.49 13.56
N VAL A 198 -7.13 -17.58 12.39
CA VAL A 198 -6.55 -18.28 11.23
C VAL A 198 -5.38 -17.49 10.67
N ASN A 199 -5.58 -16.18 10.48
CA ASN A 199 -4.59 -15.31 9.87
C ASN A 199 -3.33 -15.14 10.73
N SER A 200 -3.47 -15.05 12.07
CA SER A 200 -2.35 -14.94 12.98
C SER A 200 -1.40 -16.14 12.90
N LEU A 201 -1.91 -17.35 12.66
CA LEU A 201 -1.09 -18.55 12.48
C LEU A 201 -0.22 -18.53 11.20
N ILE A 202 -0.50 -17.65 10.26
CA ILE A 202 0.22 -17.48 8.99
C ILE A 202 1.12 -16.23 9.06
N VAL A 203 0.53 -15.12 9.49
CA VAL A 203 1.13 -13.78 9.41
C VAL A 203 2.14 -13.54 10.54
N VAL A 204 1.87 -14.02 11.77
CA VAL A 204 2.80 -13.85 12.89
C VAL A 204 4.11 -14.60 12.67
N PRO A 205 4.15 -15.87 12.22
CA PRO A 205 5.40 -16.52 11.85
C PRO A 205 6.19 -15.74 10.80
N ALA A 206 5.54 -15.18 9.78
CA ALA A 206 6.19 -14.35 8.78
C ALA A 206 6.82 -13.09 9.41
N ALA A 207 6.10 -12.41 10.31
CA ALA A 207 6.63 -11.24 11.01
C ALA A 207 7.82 -11.59 11.91
N ILE A 208 7.79 -12.74 12.61
CA ILE A 208 8.90 -13.21 13.45
C ILE A 208 10.14 -13.50 12.59
N ILE A 209 9.97 -14.14 11.43
CA ILE A 209 11.09 -14.42 10.50
C ILE A 209 11.72 -13.10 10.05
N VAL A 210 10.89 -12.14 9.61
CA VAL A 210 11.37 -10.84 9.14
C VAL A 210 12.02 -10.04 10.26
N LEU A 211 11.46 -10.08 11.47
CA LEU A 211 12.07 -9.47 12.65
C LEU A 211 13.46 -10.05 12.91
N GLY A 212 13.60 -11.38 12.84
CA GLY A 212 14.89 -12.05 12.95
C GLY A 212 15.90 -11.59 11.90
N ILE A 213 15.45 -11.42 10.64
CA ILE A 213 16.30 -10.88 9.57
C ILE A 213 16.75 -9.44 9.91
N TYR A 214 15.84 -8.57 10.37
CA TYR A 214 16.19 -7.20 10.72
C TYR A 214 17.11 -7.09 11.94
N VAL A 215 16.93 -7.96 12.94
CA VAL A 215 17.89 -8.05 14.06
C VAL A 215 19.28 -8.48 13.56
N PHE A 216 19.35 -9.50 12.70
CA PHE A 216 20.62 -9.98 12.13
C PHE A 216 21.31 -8.91 11.27
N GLN A 217 20.58 -8.23 10.41
CA GLN A 217 21.11 -7.13 9.58
C GLN A 217 21.48 -5.92 10.42
N GLY A 218 20.77 -5.69 11.52
CA GLY A 218 21.05 -4.62 12.47
C GLY A 218 22.43 -4.74 13.14
N LEU A 219 22.98 -5.97 13.27
CA LEU A 219 24.29 -6.18 13.88
C LEU A 219 25.45 -5.49 13.14
N SER A 220 25.26 -5.16 11.87
CA SER A 220 26.27 -4.46 11.06
C SER A 220 26.07 -2.94 11.03
N ILE A 221 25.04 -2.42 11.68
CA ILE A 221 24.72 -0.98 11.69
C ILE A 221 25.50 -0.32 12.83
N THR A 222 26.19 0.76 12.50
CA THR A 222 26.81 1.67 13.46
C THR A 222 26.13 3.01 13.35
N ALA A 223 25.50 3.47 14.43
CA ALA A 223 24.98 4.82 14.49
C ALA A 223 26.09 5.83 14.72
N PRO A 224 25.89 7.10 14.32
CA PRO A 224 26.89 8.15 14.55
C PRO A 224 27.15 8.30 16.04
N THR A 225 28.44 8.39 16.40
CA THR A 225 28.95 8.47 17.79
C THR A 225 28.48 9.73 18.54
N GLN A 226 27.97 10.74 17.84
CA GLN A 226 27.42 11.96 18.41
C GLN A 226 25.95 12.11 18.03
N VAL A 227 25.06 11.66 18.91
CA VAL A 227 23.64 12.00 18.82
C VAL A 227 23.49 13.46 19.29
N GLN A 228 22.95 14.32 18.44
CA GLN A 228 22.68 15.72 18.79
C GLN A 228 21.67 15.81 19.94
N THR A 229 21.68 16.91 20.67
CA THR A 229 20.73 17.17 21.76
C THR A 229 19.29 17.10 21.26
N ILE A 230 18.43 16.42 22.02
CA ILE A 230 17.02 16.24 21.67
C ILE A 230 16.27 17.53 21.96
N GLU A 231 15.71 18.15 20.92
CA GLU A 231 14.80 19.28 21.06
C GLU A 231 13.36 18.79 21.30
N TRP A 232 13.02 18.46 22.54
CA TRP A 232 11.76 17.82 22.93
C TRP A 232 10.50 18.52 22.39
N ILE A 233 10.48 19.84 22.33
CA ILE A 233 9.34 20.62 21.81
C ILE A 233 9.10 20.29 20.33
N LYS A 234 10.14 20.08 19.56
CA LYS A 234 10.05 19.76 18.12
C LYS A 234 9.62 18.32 17.85
N VAL A 235 9.67 17.42 18.85
CA VAL A 235 9.15 16.05 18.73
C VAL A 235 7.62 16.00 18.86
N ILE A 236 7.02 16.98 19.52
CA ILE A 236 5.57 17.02 19.84
C ILE A 236 4.67 16.78 18.62
N PRO A 237 4.89 17.37 17.42
CA PRO A 237 4.04 17.10 16.25
C PRO A 237 3.97 15.62 15.91
N TYR A 238 5.09 14.89 15.96
CA TYR A 238 5.09 13.43 15.70
C TYR A 238 4.40 12.66 16.81
N ILE A 239 4.56 13.02 18.08
CA ILE A 239 3.86 12.40 19.19
C ILE A 239 2.34 12.59 19.01
N ILE A 240 1.88 13.77 18.61
CA ILE A 240 0.45 14.04 18.39
C ILE A 240 -0.06 13.26 17.18
N VAL A 241 0.68 13.25 16.05
CA VAL A 241 0.31 12.49 14.84
C VAL A 241 0.20 11.00 15.16
N LEU A 242 1.21 10.41 15.80
CA LEU A 242 1.20 9.00 16.16
C LEU A 242 0.11 8.69 17.20
N GLY A 243 -0.05 9.53 18.22
CA GLY A 243 -1.07 9.35 19.25
C GLY A 243 -2.49 9.43 18.71
N THR A 244 -2.79 10.41 17.87
CA THR A 244 -4.11 10.57 17.24
C THR A 244 -4.39 9.45 16.21
N ALA A 245 -3.35 9.01 15.49
CA ALA A 245 -3.44 7.88 14.60
C ALA A 245 -3.77 6.59 15.37
N VAL A 246 -3.01 6.27 16.43
CA VAL A 246 -3.24 5.09 17.28
C VAL A 246 -4.64 5.15 17.96
N ALA A 247 -5.14 6.36 18.27
CA ALA A 247 -6.50 6.56 18.76
C ALA A 247 -7.60 6.29 17.71
N GLY A 248 -7.23 5.93 16.46
CA GLY A 248 -8.17 5.57 15.40
C GLY A 248 -8.81 6.76 14.69
N MET A 249 -8.21 7.96 14.75
CA MET A 249 -8.71 9.13 14.03
C MET A 249 -8.51 8.96 12.51
N ASN A 250 -9.38 9.62 11.73
CA ASN A 250 -9.25 9.63 10.27
C ASN A 250 -7.89 10.19 9.82
N VAL A 251 -7.22 9.52 8.88
CA VAL A 251 -5.86 9.86 8.41
C VAL A 251 -5.76 11.31 7.93
N MET A 252 -6.78 11.83 7.21
CA MET A 252 -6.77 13.22 6.77
C MET A 252 -6.79 14.20 7.95
N LEU A 253 -7.59 13.91 8.98
CA LEU A 253 -7.66 14.74 10.18
C LEU A 253 -6.35 14.68 10.98
N VAL A 254 -5.73 13.51 11.09
CA VAL A 254 -4.40 13.32 11.70
C VAL A 254 -3.35 14.21 11.02
N LEU A 255 -3.34 14.21 9.67
CA LEU A 255 -2.40 15.02 8.90
C LEU A 255 -2.66 16.53 9.06
N ILE A 256 -3.93 16.96 9.08
CA ILE A 256 -4.29 18.38 9.32
C ILE A 256 -3.80 18.80 10.71
N ILE A 257 -4.02 17.99 11.74
CA ILE A 257 -3.52 18.26 13.09
C ILE A 257 -1.98 18.30 13.08
N GLY A 258 -1.32 17.41 12.37
CA GLY A 258 0.14 17.41 12.19
C GLY A 258 0.67 18.69 11.54
N ILE A 259 0.03 19.17 10.48
CA ILE A 259 0.37 20.42 9.79
C ILE A 259 0.23 21.60 10.76
N LEU A 260 -0.91 21.71 11.43
CA LEU A 260 -1.19 22.81 12.36
C LEU A 260 -0.22 22.80 13.54
N THR A 261 0.05 21.66 14.15
CA THR A 261 0.97 21.55 15.29
C THR A 261 2.41 21.87 14.88
N SER A 262 2.84 21.42 13.69
CA SER A 262 4.16 21.76 13.15
C SER A 262 4.29 23.27 12.91
N GLY A 263 3.28 23.92 12.33
CA GLY A 263 3.28 25.36 12.11
C GLY A 263 3.30 26.15 13.43
N ILE A 264 2.40 25.83 14.36
CA ILE A 264 2.31 26.53 15.66
C ILE A 264 3.63 26.40 16.42
N ILE A 265 4.18 25.20 16.55
CA ILE A 265 5.44 24.99 17.28
C ILE A 265 6.61 25.63 16.54
N GLY A 266 6.69 25.49 15.21
CA GLY A 266 7.76 26.09 14.43
C GLY A 266 7.81 27.61 14.53
N ILE A 267 6.66 28.28 14.50
CA ILE A 267 6.53 29.73 14.63
C ILE A 267 6.82 30.18 16.08
N THR A 268 6.28 29.51 17.08
CA THR A 268 6.47 29.87 18.49
C THR A 268 7.89 29.64 18.97
N THR A 269 8.61 28.67 18.42
CA THR A 269 10.04 28.44 18.70
C THR A 269 10.97 29.30 17.85
N GLY A 270 10.45 30.07 16.91
CA GLY A 270 11.26 30.90 15.99
C GLY A 270 12.07 30.06 14.98
N SER A 271 11.72 28.79 14.80
CA SER A 271 12.41 27.93 13.83
C SER A 271 12.01 28.25 12.39
N ILE A 272 10.79 28.72 12.17
CA ILE A 272 10.24 29.16 10.88
C ILE A 272 9.31 30.36 11.11
N ASP A 273 9.13 31.18 10.08
CA ASP A 273 8.07 32.19 10.07
C ASP A 273 6.79 31.66 9.38
N VAL A 274 5.74 32.49 9.36
CA VAL A 274 4.44 32.12 8.77
C VAL A 274 4.57 31.93 7.26
N PHE A 275 5.38 32.72 6.57
CA PHE A 275 5.55 32.60 5.11
C PHE A 275 6.42 31.41 4.74
N ASP A 276 7.45 31.12 5.52
CA ASP A 276 8.26 29.90 5.40
C ASP A 276 7.41 28.65 5.58
N TRP A 277 6.47 28.66 6.54
CA TRP A 277 5.53 27.56 6.73
C TRP A 277 4.60 27.36 5.54
N PHE A 278 4.01 28.45 4.99
CA PHE A 278 3.20 28.34 3.77
C PHE A 278 4.04 27.89 2.57
N GLY A 279 5.26 28.35 2.44
CA GLY A 279 6.21 27.93 1.41
C GLY A 279 6.54 26.44 1.51
N ALA A 280 6.77 25.93 2.74
CA ALA A 280 7.01 24.51 3.00
C ALA A 280 5.81 23.67 2.60
N MET A 281 4.59 24.06 3.00
CA MET A 281 3.36 23.34 2.56
C MET A 281 3.24 23.32 1.04
N GLY A 282 3.45 24.46 0.37
CA GLY A 282 3.40 24.56 -1.10
C GLY A 282 4.40 23.63 -1.78
N THR A 283 5.65 23.60 -1.29
CA THR A 283 6.68 22.68 -1.78
C THR A 283 6.31 21.24 -1.56
N GLY A 284 5.75 20.89 -0.41
CA GLY A 284 5.29 19.54 -0.10
C GLY A 284 4.16 19.08 -1.02
N ILE A 285 3.16 19.94 -1.26
CA ILE A 285 2.03 19.65 -2.16
C ILE A 285 2.52 19.42 -3.59
N THR A 286 3.36 20.30 -4.11
CA THR A 286 3.87 20.19 -5.49
C THR A 286 4.80 18.99 -5.66
N GLY A 287 5.54 18.60 -4.63
CA GLY A 287 6.36 17.39 -4.61
C GLY A 287 5.57 16.11 -4.80
N MET A 288 4.27 16.10 -4.49
CA MET A 288 3.37 14.96 -4.72
C MET A 288 2.74 14.94 -6.12
N GLY A 289 3.06 15.90 -6.98
CA GLY A 289 2.41 16.09 -8.29
C GLY A 289 2.52 14.87 -9.19
N GLU A 290 3.69 14.24 -9.26
CA GLU A 290 3.91 13.02 -10.06
C GLU A 290 3.00 11.87 -9.61
N LEU A 291 2.86 11.67 -8.28
CA LEU A 291 2.01 10.61 -7.73
C LEU A 291 0.53 10.85 -8.01
N ILE A 292 0.10 12.09 -7.97
CA ILE A 292 -1.28 12.48 -8.32
C ILE A 292 -1.56 12.12 -9.79
N ILE A 293 -0.64 12.46 -10.70
CA ILE A 293 -0.76 12.14 -12.13
C ILE A 293 -0.82 10.63 -12.34
N ILE A 294 0.10 9.87 -11.74
CA ILE A 294 0.12 8.39 -11.84
C ILE A 294 -1.22 7.82 -11.36
N THR A 295 -1.71 8.29 -10.23
CA THR A 295 -2.94 7.76 -9.61
C THR A 295 -4.17 8.02 -10.48
N LEU A 296 -4.29 9.20 -11.08
CA LEU A 296 -5.38 9.53 -12.01
C LEU A 296 -5.32 8.65 -13.27
N LEU A 297 -4.13 8.54 -13.88
CA LEU A 297 -3.94 7.74 -15.09
C LEU A 297 -4.18 6.24 -14.82
N ALA A 298 -3.66 5.72 -13.70
CA ALA A 298 -3.89 4.34 -13.30
C ALA A 298 -5.38 4.07 -13.06
N GLY A 299 -6.08 4.94 -12.32
CA GLY A 299 -7.51 4.80 -12.06
C GLY A 299 -8.35 4.76 -13.34
N GLY A 300 -8.08 5.67 -14.28
CA GLY A 300 -8.77 5.69 -15.58
C GLY A 300 -8.47 4.47 -16.44
N MET A 301 -7.20 4.04 -16.49
CA MET A 301 -6.79 2.84 -17.23
C MET A 301 -7.45 1.58 -16.67
N LEU A 302 -7.46 1.41 -15.34
CA LEU A 302 -8.04 0.25 -14.69
C LEU A 302 -9.56 0.19 -14.87
N GLU A 303 -10.27 1.33 -14.82
CA GLU A 303 -11.70 1.39 -15.14
C GLU A 303 -11.98 1.00 -16.59
N THR A 304 -11.13 1.43 -17.52
CA THR A 304 -11.24 1.05 -18.93
C THR A 304 -11.04 -0.46 -19.14
N ILE A 305 -10.09 -1.07 -18.43
CA ILE A 305 -9.89 -2.53 -18.41
C ILE A 305 -11.14 -3.25 -17.85
N HIS A 306 -11.69 -2.74 -16.77
CA HIS A 306 -12.92 -3.26 -16.17
C HIS A 306 -14.10 -3.16 -17.14
N TYR A 307 -14.32 -2.00 -17.73
CA TYR A 307 -15.38 -1.76 -18.72
C TYR A 307 -15.30 -2.71 -19.93
N ASN A 308 -14.08 -3.01 -20.40
CA ASN A 308 -13.85 -3.95 -21.49
C ASN A 308 -13.98 -5.44 -21.08
N GLY A 309 -14.36 -5.73 -19.83
CA GLY A 309 -14.58 -7.09 -19.31
C GLY A 309 -13.29 -7.84 -18.98
N GLY A 310 -12.18 -7.12 -18.72
CA GLY A 310 -10.91 -7.77 -18.38
C GLY A 310 -10.98 -8.57 -17.08
N ILE A 311 -11.65 -8.04 -16.07
CA ILE A 311 -11.83 -8.71 -14.78
C ILE A 311 -12.73 -9.96 -14.96
N ASP A 312 -13.84 -9.85 -15.69
CA ASP A 312 -14.76 -10.97 -15.94
C ASP A 312 -14.10 -12.12 -16.71
N PHE A 313 -13.21 -11.78 -17.66
CA PHE A 313 -12.40 -12.78 -18.38
C PHE A 313 -11.53 -13.59 -17.42
N ILE A 314 -10.82 -12.92 -16.52
CA ILE A 314 -9.96 -13.55 -15.52
C ILE A 314 -10.76 -14.47 -14.60
N ILE A 315 -11.88 -13.95 -14.08
CA ILE A 315 -12.78 -14.70 -13.19
C ILE A 315 -13.20 -16.00 -13.85
N ARG A 316 -13.71 -15.94 -15.08
CA ARG A 316 -14.15 -17.13 -15.83
C ARG A 316 -13.00 -18.12 -16.06
N LYS A 317 -11.83 -17.63 -16.47
CA LYS A 317 -10.69 -18.51 -16.79
C LYS A 317 -10.18 -19.25 -15.56
N LEU A 318 -10.11 -18.59 -14.41
CA LEU A 318 -9.63 -19.18 -13.16
C LEU A 318 -10.62 -20.16 -12.52
N THR A 319 -11.91 -19.98 -12.74
CA THR A 319 -12.94 -20.86 -12.16
C THR A 319 -13.16 -22.17 -12.93
N LEU A 320 -12.73 -22.23 -14.19
CA LEU A 320 -12.98 -23.40 -15.07
C LEU A 320 -12.13 -24.63 -14.73
N HIS A 321 -10.99 -24.52 -14.09
CA HIS A 321 -10.01 -25.61 -13.93
C HIS A 321 -9.71 -25.96 -12.46
N VAL A 322 -10.67 -25.77 -11.55
CA VAL A 322 -10.47 -26.01 -10.13
C VAL A 322 -10.67 -27.49 -9.80
N ASN A 323 -9.62 -28.16 -9.30
CA ASN A 323 -9.66 -29.55 -8.87
C ASN A 323 -9.28 -29.68 -7.39
N GLY A 324 -10.21 -30.16 -6.55
CA GLY A 324 -9.99 -30.42 -5.13
C GLY A 324 -9.79 -29.16 -4.27
N LYS A 325 -9.66 -29.35 -2.97
CA LYS A 325 -9.58 -28.25 -1.99
C LYS A 325 -8.36 -27.34 -2.17
N ARG A 326 -7.16 -27.92 -2.42
CA ARG A 326 -5.95 -27.13 -2.66
C ARG A 326 -6.06 -26.28 -3.92
N GLY A 327 -6.58 -26.87 -5.00
CA GLY A 327 -6.82 -26.14 -6.24
C GLY A 327 -7.81 -24.99 -6.06
N ALA A 328 -8.84 -25.19 -5.25
CA ALA A 328 -9.82 -24.17 -4.91
C ALA A 328 -9.17 -23.01 -4.10
N GLU A 329 -8.38 -23.31 -3.08
CA GLU A 329 -7.64 -22.31 -2.30
C GLU A 329 -6.67 -21.52 -3.18
N LEU A 330 -5.91 -22.17 -4.06
CA LEU A 330 -5.00 -21.52 -5.02
C LEU A 330 -5.75 -20.66 -6.04
N SER A 331 -6.91 -21.12 -6.51
CA SER A 331 -7.75 -20.34 -7.43
C SER A 331 -8.27 -19.07 -6.78
N ILE A 332 -8.68 -19.12 -5.51
CA ILE A 332 -9.11 -17.95 -4.74
C ILE A 332 -7.94 -16.98 -4.53
N ALA A 333 -6.76 -17.51 -4.19
CA ALA A 333 -5.54 -16.70 -4.05
C ALA A 333 -5.17 -15.99 -5.36
N ALA A 334 -5.16 -16.73 -6.48
CA ALA A 334 -4.88 -16.16 -7.80
C ALA A 334 -5.94 -15.13 -8.22
N LEU A 335 -7.23 -15.42 -7.95
CA LEU A 335 -8.34 -14.54 -8.29
C LEU A 335 -8.22 -13.18 -7.61
N VAL A 336 -8.05 -13.15 -6.29
CA VAL A 336 -7.90 -11.87 -5.55
C VAL A 336 -6.59 -11.16 -5.91
N SER A 337 -5.53 -11.90 -6.17
CA SER A 337 -4.23 -11.34 -6.59
C SER A 337 -4.35 -10.59 -7.92
N ILE A 338 -4.97 -11.22 -8.93
CA ILE A 338 -5.11 -10.61 -10.25
C ILE A 338 -6.14 -9.46 -10.20
N ALA A 339 -7.23 -9.62 -9.45
CA ALA A 339 -8.18 -8.53 -9.24
C ALA A 339 -7.48 -7.32 -8.59
N ASN A 340 -6.56 -7.54 -7.64
CA ASN A 340 -5.81 -6.47 -7.01
C ASN A 340 -4.81 -5.80 -7.98
N LEU A 341 -4.14 -6.54 -8.84
CA LEU A 341 -3.34 -5.96 -9.93
C LEU A 341 -4.19 -5.07 -10.84
N CYS A 342 -5.45 -5.46 -11.10
CA CYS A 342 -6.36 -4.70 -11.96
C CYS A 342 -7.07 -3.55 -11.26
N THR A 343 -7.11 -3.49 -9.94
CA THR A 343 -7.82 -2.45 -9.18
C THR A 343 -6.89 -1.52 -8.41
N ALA A 344 -5.62 -1.91 -8.24
CA ALA A 344 -4.65 -1.25 -7.36
C ALA A 344 -5.18 -0.95 -5.95
N ASN A 345 -6.17 -1.73 -5.50
CA ASN A 345 -6.84 -1.55 -4.21
C ASN A 345 -7.27 -2.89 -3.63
N ASN A 346 -6.63 -3.28 -2.53
CA ASN A 346 -6.85 -4.57 -1.87
C ASN A 346 -8.31 -4.76 -1.39
N THR A 347 -8.94 -3.74 -0.86
CA THR A 347 -10.33 -3.79 -0.38
C THR A 347 -11.31 -4.00 -1.54
N ILE A 348 -11.14 -3.27 -2.64
CA ILE A 348 -11.97 -3.44 -3.85
C ILE A 348 -11.78 -4.84 -4.44
N ALA A 349 -10.54 -5.32 -4.52
CA ALA A 349 -10.25 -6.67 -5.00
C ALA A 349 -10.97 -7.74 -4.16
N ILE A 350 -10.95 -7.61 -2.83
CA ILE A 350 -11.66 -8.52 -1.93
C ILE A 350 -13.19 -8.43 -2.13
N ILE A 351 -13.75 -7.23 -2.20
CA ILE A 351 -15.21 -7.04 -2.37
C ILE A 351 -15.68 -7.64 -3.70
N THR A 352 -14.93 -7.42 -4.77
CA THR A 352 -15.26 -7.89 -6.12
C THR A 352 -15.17 -9.42 -6.23
N THR A 353 -14.13 -10.00 -5.65
CA THR A 353 -13.87 -11.46 -5.78
C THR A 353 -14.50 -12.28 -4.66
N GLY A 354 -14.85 -11.64 -3.55
CA GLY A 354 -15.37 -12.30 -2.35
C GLY A 354 -16.59 -13.19 -2.59
N PRO A 355 -17.65 -12.75 -3.31
CA PRO A 355 -18.80 -13.60 -3.64
C PRO A 355 -18.39 -14.85 -4.42
N ILE A 356 -17.50 -14.72 -5.40
CA ILE A 356 -17.00 -15.82 -6.21
C ILE A 356 -16.16 -16.79 -5.37
N ALA A 357 -15.31 -16.26 -4.51
CA ALA A 357 -14.54 -17.05 -3.55
C ALA A 357 -15.46 -17.85 -2.60
N LYS A 358 -16.58 -17.25 -2.19
CA LYS A 358 -17.60 -17.93 -1.37
C LYS A 358 -18.25 -19.10 -2.13
N ASP A 359 -18.61 -18.91 -3.40
CA ASP A 359 -19.19 -19.98 -4.23
C ASP A 359 -18.19 -21.13 -4.43
N ILE A 360 -16.91 -20.81 -4.71
CA ILE A 360 -15.83 -21.79 -4.79
C ILE A 360 -15.68 -22.51 -3.45
N ALA A 361 -15.67 -21.78 -2.34
CA ALA A 361 -15.53 -22.36 -1.01
C ALA A 361 -16.68 -23.31 -0.66
N GLN A 362 -17.92 -22.97 -1.01
CA GLN A 362 -19.09 -23.84 -0.84
C GLN A 362 -18.99 -25.11 -1.69
N LYS A 363 -18.66 -24.97 -2.98
CA LYS A 363 -18.53 -26.09 -3.91
C LYS A 363 -17.47 -27.11 -3.49
N PHE A 364 -16.34 -26.63 -2.92
CA PHE A 364 -15.22 -27.50 -2.53
C PHE A 364 -15.14 -27.76 -1.01
N HIS A 365 -16.17 -27.37 -0.25
CA HIS A 365 -16.25 -27.53 1.20
C HIS A 365 -15.03 -26.97 1.94
N LEU A 366 -14.63 -25.73 1.58
CA LEU A 366 -13.58 -24.98 2.27
C LEU A 366 -14.16 -24.27 3.50
N ASP A 367 -13.32 -24.09 4.52
CA ASP A 367 -13.69 -23.28 5.68
C ASP A 367 -13.74 -21.79 5.31
N ARG A 368 -14.87 -21.13 5.60
CA ARG A 368 -15.08 -19.70 5.29
C ARG A 368 -14.04 -18.79 5.93
N ARG A 369 -13.55 -19.13 7.13
CA ARG A 369 -12.54 -18.38 7.86
C ARG A 369 -11.19 -18.43 7.16
N LYS A 370 -10.82 -19.61 6.64
CA LYS A 370 -9.61 -19.78 5.84
C LYS A 370 -9.74 -19.09 4.48
N THR A 371 -10.90 -19.14 3.86
CA THR A 371 -11.19 -18.40 2.62
C THR A 371 -11.04 -16.89 2.83
N ALA A 372 -11.58 -16.33 3.92
CA ALA A 372 -11.40 -14.93 4.29
C ALA A 372 -9.92 -14.58 4.52
N SER A 373 -9.16 -15.47 5.19
CA SER A 373 -7.72 -15.30 5.38
C SER A 373 -6.95 -15.28 4.06
N ILE A 374 -7.27 -16.16 3.10
CA ILE A 374 -6.65 -16.20 1.79
C ILE A 374 -6.93 -14.91 1.01
N LEU A 375 -8.18 -14.46 0.97
CA LEU A 375 -8.55 -13.20 0.32
C LEU A 375 -7.77 -12.03 0.86
N ASP A 376 -7.69 -11.90 2.18
CA ASP A 376 -6.98 -10.83 2.85
C ASP A 376 -5.47 -10.90 2.63
N THR A 377 -4.85 -12.05 2.88
CA THR A 377 -3.40 -12.22 2.82
C THR A 377 -2.86 -12.00 1.41
N PHE A 378 -3.50 -12.58 0.38
CA PHE A 378 -3.03 -12.43 -1.00
C PHE A 378 -3.34 -11.07 -1.60
N SER A 379 -4.42 -10.40 -1.18
CA SER A 379 -4.64 -9.01 -1.56
C SER A 379 -3.57 -8.09 -0.95
N CYS A 380 -3.24 -8.25 0.33
CA CYS A 380 -2.19 -7.48 0.99
C CYS A 380 -0.79 -7.77 0.41
N LEU A 381 -0.50 -9.03 0.04
CA LEU A 381 0.73 -9.38 -0.66
C LEU A 381 0.88 -8.55 -1.95
N ILE A 382 -0.13 -8.61 -2.81
CA ILE A 382 -0.09 -7.92 -4.10
C ILE A 382 -0.07 -6.41 -3.92
N GLN A 383 -0.91 -5.87 -3.02
CA GLN A 383 -0.93 -4.44 -2.75
C GLN A 383 0.42 -3.92 -2.24
N GLY A 384 1.15 -4.74 -1.48
CA GLY A 384 2.47 -4.40 -0.96
C GLY A 384 3.58 -4.38 -2.01
N ILE A 385 3.41 -5.04 -3.16
CA ILE A 385 4.45 -5.17 -4.18
C ILE A 385 4.14 -4.45 -5.50
N ILE A 386 2.91 -3.95 -5.70
CA ILE A 386 2.59 -3.22 -6.93
C ILE A 386 3.14 -1.78 -6.87
N PRO A 387 3.89 -1.32 -7.89
CA PRO A 387 4.54 -0.02 -7.87
C PRO A 387 3.57 1.16 -7.97
N TYR A 388 2.35 0.93 -8.43
CA TYR A 388 1.29 1.93 -8.59
C TYR A 388 0.20 1.84 -7.51
N GLY A 389 0.40 1.05 -6.47
CA GLY A 389 -0.48 1.00 -5.31
C GLY A 389 -0.30 2.21 -4.38
N ALA A 390 -1.36 2.62 -3.69
CA ALA A 390 -1.35 3.79 -2.81
C ALA A 390 -0.19 3.79 -1.82
N GLN A 391 0.01 2.67 -1.13
CA GLN A 391 1.03 2.50 -0.11
C GLN A 391 2.44 2.74 -0.67
N MET A 392 2.71 2.11 -1.82
CA MET A 392 4.01 2.21 -2.47
C MET A 392 4.27 3.62 -3.01
N LEU A 393 3.26 4.24 -3.63
CA LEU A 393 3.36 5.61 -4.14
C LEU A 393 3.58 6.62 -3.01
N ILE A 394 2.84 6.51 -1.90
CA ILE A 394 3.03 7.39 -0.73
C ILE A 394 4.44 7.24 -0.17
N ALA A 395 4.91 6.02 0.06
CA ALA A 395 6.24 5.76 0.58
C ALA A 395 7.33 6.33 -0.35
N ALA A 396 7.22 6.08 -1.65
CA ALA A 396 8.14 6.55 -2.67
C ALA A 396 8.17 8.10 -2.77
N GLY A 397 6.99 8.73 -2.74
CA GLY A 397 6.88 10.19 -2.82
C GLY A 397 7.43 10.90 -1.59
N LEU A 398 7.13 10.42 -0.39
CA LEU A 398 7.66 10.98 0.85
C LEU A 398 9.19 10.83 0.95
N ALA A 399 9.72 9.75 0.39
CA ALA A 399 11.17 9.48 0.37
C ALA A 399 11.87 10.04 -0.88
N ASN A 400 11.14 10.53 -1.87
CA ASN A 400 11.64 10.98 -3.16
C ASN A 400 12.53 9.92 -3.87
N ILE A 401 12.03 8.68 -3.93
CA ILE A 401 12.69 7.54 -4.58
C ILE A 401 11.72 6.77 -5.49
N SER A 402 12.26 5.95 -6.38
CA SER A 402 11.42 5.10 -7.24
C SER A 402 10.69 4.01 -6.42
N PRO A 403 9.40 3.74 -6.67
CA PRO A 403 8.68 2.62 -6.07
C PRO A 403 9.38 1.27 -6.26
N ILE A 404 10.03 1.06 -7.39
CA ILE A 404 10.74 -0.20 -7.71
C ILE A 404 11.93 -0.41 -6.77
N SER A 405 12.65 0.64 -6.38
CA SER A 405 13.79 0.52 -5.46
C SER A 405 13.35 0.03 -4.07
N ILE A 406 12.12 0.36 -3.66
CA ILE A 406 11.54 -0.13 -2.39
C ILE A 406 11.20 -1.61 -2.52
N ILE A 407 10.58 -2.04 -3.64
CA ILE A 407 10.11 -3.42 -3.85
C ILE A 407 11.24 -4.44 -3.70
N GLY A 408 12.43 -4.13 -4.22
CA GLY A 408 13.61 -5.01 -4.10
C GLY A 408 14.07 -5.28 -2.66
N ASN A 409 13.61 -4.46 -1.71
CA ASN A 409 13.99 -4.52 -0.29
C ASN A 409 12.85 -4.96 0.65
N LEU A 410 11.69 -5.36 0.09
CA LEU A 410 10.53 -5.75 0.88
C LEU A 410 10.64 -7.19 1.38
N TYR A 411 10.94 -7.38 2.65
CA TYR A 411 10.96 -8.74 3.21
C TYR A 411 9.59 -9.21 3.67
N TYR A 412 8.81 -8.37 4.36
CA TYR A 412 7.57 -8.84 4.98
C TYR A 412 6.49 -9.29 3.98
N PRO A 413 6.11 -8.52 2.95
CA PRO A 413 5.10 -8.98 1.99
C PRO A 413 5.48 -10.30 1.33
N PHE A 414 6.74 -10.47 0.90
CA PHE A 414 7.19 -11.71 0.27
C PHE A 414 7.21 -12.89 1.24
N THR A 415 7.71 -12.70 2.48
CA THR A 415 7.72 -13.75 3.50
C THR A 415 6.32 -14.16 3.90
N MET A 416 5.41 -13.18 4.06
CA MET A 416 3.99 -13.42 4.35
C MET A 416 3.33 -14.21 3.21
N GLY A 417 3.56 -13.81 1.95
CA GLY A 417 3.05 -14.52 0.77
C GLY A 417 3.58 -15.96 0.71
N ALA A 418 4.85 -16.18 0.99
CA ALA A 418 5.44 -17.52 1.06
C ALA A 418 4.80 -18.36 2.18
N CYS A 419 4.64 -17.81 3.39
CA CYS A 419 3.94 -18.49 4.49
C CYS A 419 2.48 -18.83 4.12
N ALA A 420 1.76 -17.92 3.46
CA ALA A 420 0.39 -18.16 3.02
C ALA A 420 0.31 -19.25 1.94
N LEU A 421 1.24 -19.24 0.97
CA LEU A 421 1.32 -20.29 -0.05
C LEU A 421 1.63 -21.65 0.57
N LEU A 422 2.59 -21.73 1.49
CA LEU A 422 2.91 -22.95 2.23
C LEU A 422 1.71 -23.42 3.06
N ALA A 423 0.96 -22.52 3.69
CA ALA A 423 -0.27 -22.84 4.40
C ALA A 423 -1.32 -23.48 3.50
N ILE A 424 -1.45 -23.09 2.24
CA ILE A 424 -2.31 -23.73 1.26
C ILE A 424 -1.76 -25.13 0.87
N LEU A 425 -0.48 -25.21 0.51
CA LEU A 425 0.16 -26.44 0.05
C LEU A 425 0.14 -27.54 1.11
N PHE A 426 0.41 -27.20 2.37
CA PHE A 426 0.40 -28.15 3.49
C PHE A 426 -0.95 -28.25 4.20
N ARG A 427 -1.98 -27.55 3.72
CA ARG A 427 -3.31 -27.49 4.30
C ARG A 427 -3.26 -27.10 5.79
N TYR A 428 -2.55 -26.02 6.06
CA TYR A 428 -2.39 -25.47 7.41
C TYR A 428 -3.29 -24.21 7.56
N PRO A 429 -3.85 -23.97 8.74
CA PRO A 429 -3.95 -24.84 9.90
C PRO A 429 -4.94 -26.02 9.66
N LYS A 430 -4.57 -27.24 10.04
CA LYS A 430 -5.35 -28.46 9.78
C LYS A 430 -6.81 -28.39 10.25
N ARG A 431 -7.07 -27.61 11.33
CA ARG A 431 -8.42 -27.42 11.86
C ARG A 431 -9.39 -26.71 10.90
N TYR A 432 -8.87 -25.96 9.94
CA TYR A 432 -9.63 -25.13 9.00
C TYR A 432 -9.42 -25.56 7.53
N SER A 433 -8.87 -26.74 7.28
CA SER A 433 -8.50 -27.24 5.95
C SER A 433 -9.37 -28.36 5.46
#